data_70c7321b30fc7f737f2ba8716730b441
#
_entry.id   70c7321b30fc7f737f2ba8716730b441
#
_cell.length_a   1.000
_cell.length_b   1.000
_cell.length_c   1.000
_cell.angle_alpha   90.00
_cell.angle_beta   90.00
_cell.angle_gamma   90.00
#
_symmetry.space_group_name_H-M   'P 1'
#
loop_
_entity.id
_entity.type
_entity.pdbx_description
1 polymer ?
#
loop_
_entity_poly.entity_id
_entity_poly.type
_entity_poly.pdbx_seq_one_letter_code
_entity_poly.pdbx_strand_id
1 'polypeptide(L)'
;MSQTRPLQLYFIRHGETEWSRSGRHTGHTDVPLTARGEDEARTLRAYLQDLAFTHVLTSPRQRARRTCELAGLTPVAEIEPDLSEWDYGDYEGQRSAEIRKGRPDWNVFQDGCPRGETPAQISGRADRLIARLQTLEGNVALFAHGQLGAVLAARWIGLPAVEGQHFLLGTGSLSILSDSPSHPERRVIALWNAGPASLPRQFQAPAILPDAADDVGRR
;
A
#
# COMPACT_ATOMS: atom_id res chain seq x y z
N MET A 1 -15.31 -23.21 18.15
CA MET A 1 -15.20 -21.75 17.97
C MET A 1 -14.23 -21.56 16.82
N SER A 2 -14.66 -20.99 15.69
CA SER A 2 -13.76 -20.67 14.57
C SER A 2 -12.79 -19.61 15.06
N GLN A 3 -11.50 -19.90 15.06
CA GLN A 3 -10.49 -18.88 15.34
C GLN A 3 -10.49 -17.93 14.16
N THR A 4 -10.96 -16.69 14.37
CA THR A 4 -10.83 -15.61 13.38
C THR A 4 -9.34 -15.41 13.10
N ARG A 5 -8.96 -15.43 11.81
CA ARG A 5 -7.58 -15.16 11.43
C ARG A 5 -7.33 -13.66 11.51
N PRO A 6 -6.28 -13.19 12.22
CA PRO A 6 -5.99 -11.77 12.31
C PRO A 6 -5.80 -11.17 10.91
N LEU A 7 -6.31 -9.95 10.73
CA LEU A 7 -6.20 -9.22 9.47
C LEU A 7 -4.75 -8.82 9.20
N GLN A 8 -4.28 -9.15 8.00
CA GLN A 8 -2.99 -8.66 7.47
C GLN A 8 -3.20 -8.07 6.07
N LEU A 9 -2.84 -6.82 5.89
CA LEU A 9 -2.95 -6.10 4.62
C LEU A 9 -1.59 -6.09 3.93
N TYR A 10 -1.47 -6.81 2.84
CA TYR A 10 -0.30 -6.81 1.96
C TYR A 10 -0.50 -5.72 0.93
N PHE A 11 0.10 -4.56 1.17
CA PHE A 11 0.00 -3.42 0.28
C PHE A 11 1.15 -3.45 -0.73
N ILE A 12 0.81 -3.49 -2.01
CA ILE A 12 1.74 -3.56 -3.13
C ILE A 12 1.60 -2.28 -3.97
N ARG A 13 2.67 -1.49 -4.08
CA ARG A 13 2.72 -0.42 -5.06
C ARG A 13 2.97 -1.02 -6.44
N HIS A 14 2.28 -0.54 -7.47
CA HIS A 14 2.49 -0.96 -8.86
C HIS A 14 3.96 -0.86 -9.28
N GLY A 15 4.38 -1.68 -10.26
CA GLY A 15 5.70 -1.64 -10.87
C GLY A 15 5.99 -0.32 -11.59
N GLU A 16 7.25 -0.10 -11.98
CA GLU A 16 7.69 1.12 -12.64
C GLU A 16 6.85 1.44 -13.89
N THR A 17 6.52 2.71 -14.05
CA THR A 17 5.94 3.30 -15.27
C THR A 17 6.87 4.40 -15.77
N GLU A 18 6.72 4.85 -17.03
CA GLU A 18 7.50 5.98 -17.57
C GLU A 18 7.35 7.24 -16.71
N TRP A 19 6.12 7.49 -16.20
CA TRP A 19 5.88 8.65 -15.36
C TRP A 19 6.44 8.51 -13.95
N SER A 20 6.37 7.32 -13.33
CA SER A 20 7.00 7.12 -12.02
C SER A 20 8.52 7.25 -12.11
N ARG A 21 9.14 6.75 -13.19
CA ARG A 21 10.58 6.88 -13.46
C ARG A 21 11.02 8.34 -13.64
N SER A 22 10.20 9.13 -14.32
CA SER A 22 10.47 10.55 -14.55
C SER A 22 10.01 11.48 -13.41
N GLY A 23 9.38 10.95 -12.36
CA GLY A 23 8.88 11.70 -11.21
C GLY A 23 7.63 12.53 -11.49
N ARG A 24 6.84 12.18 -12.51
CA ARG A 24 5.58 12.83 -12.84
C ARG A 24 4.45 12.28 -11.98
N HIS A 25 3.62 13.17 -11.48
CA HIS A 25 2.38 12.80 -10.77
C HIS A 25 1.43 12.08 -11.72
N THR A 26 0.92 10.92 -11.28
CA THR A 26 0.12 10.01 -12.11
C THR A 26 -1.11 9.56 -11.33
N GLY A 27 -2.22 10.26 -11.46
CA GLY A 27 -3.51 9.90 -10.86
C GLY A 27 -4.39 9.12 -11.83
N HIS A 28 -5.17 9.88 -12.63
CA HIS A 28 -6.15 9.34 -13.56
C HIS A 28 -5.56 8.84 -14.88
N THR A 29 -4.44 9.39 -15.33
CA THR A 29 -3.79 8.95 -16.57
C THR A 29 -3.37 7.50 -16.48
N ASP A 30 -3.80 6.70 -17.45
CA ASP A 30 -3.62 5.24 -17.39
C ASP A 30 -2.32 4.82 -18.11
N VAL A 31 -1.18 5.17 -17.48
CA VAL A 31 0.17 4.88 -17.96
C VAL A 31 0.49 3.40 -17.73
N PRO A 32 0.98 2.65 -18.74
CA PRO A 32 1.36 1.24 -18.59
C PRO A 32 2.67 1.07 -17.81
N LEU A 33 2.94 -0.17 -17.38
CA LEU A 33 4.24 -0.54 -16.82
C LEU A 33 5.33 -0.46 -17.91
N THR A 34 6.56 -0.13 -17.49
CA THR A 34 7.76 -0.37 -18.31
C THR A 34 8.15 -1.85 -18.26
N ALA A 35 9.07 -2.28 -19.12
CA ALA A 35 9.63 -3.64 -19.05
C ALA A 35 10.21 -3.93 -17.64
N ARG A 36 10.92 -2.97 -17.04
CA ARG A 36 11.41 -3.07 -15.67
C ARG A 36 10.26 -3.20 -14.66
N GLY A 37 9.20 -2.40 -14.81
CA GLY A 37 8.02 -2.49 -13.94
C GLY A 37 7.32 -3.84 -14.02
N GLU A 38 7.30 -4.47 -15.20
CA GLU A 38 6.80 -5.84 -15.35
C GLU A 38 7.72 -6.86 -14.65
N ASP A 39 9.05 -6.69 -14.71
CA ASP A 39 10.00 -7.57 -14.02
C ASP A 39 9.90 -7.41 -12.49
N GLU A 40 9.74 -6.16 -11.99
CA GLU A 40 9.44 -5.90 -10.58
C GLU A 40 8.18 -6.67 -10.14
N ALA A 41 7.10 -6.60 -10.94
CA ALA A 41 5.85 -7.29 -10.64
C ALA A 41 5.99 -8.82 -10.66
N ARG A 42 6.74 -9.39 -11.64
CA ARG A 42 7.01 -10.84 -11.69
C ARG A 42 7.80 -11.31 -10.48
N THR A 43 8.75 -10.50 -9.99
CA THR A 43 9.54 -10.84 -8.81
C THR A 43 8.66 -10.97 -7.56
N LEU A 44 7.59 -10.16 -7.43
CA LEU A 44 6.64 -10.26 -6.32
C LEU A 44 5.97 -11.64 -6.24
N ARG A 45 5.79 -12.34 -7.36
CA ARG A 45 5.16 -13.68 -7.38
C ARG A 45 5.85 -14.66 -6.44
N ALA A 46 7.19 -14.63 -6.38
CA ALA A 46 7.96 -15.53 -5.53
C ALA A 46 7.66 -15.37 -4.03
N TYR A 47 7.14 -14.21 -3.63
CA TYR A 47 6.80 -13.90 -2.24
C TYR A 47 5.32 -14.06 -1.93
N LEU A 48 4.47 -13.93 -2.93
CA LEU A 48 3.02 -13.93 -2.74
C LEU A 48 2.38 -15.29 -3.02
N GLN A 49 3.00 -16.15 -3.83
CA GLN A 49 2.41 -17.40 -4.30
C GLN A 49 2.11 -18.43 -3.19
N ASP A 50 2.90 -18.42 -2.11
CA ASP A 50 2.75 -19.33 -0.97
C ASP A 50 1.82 -18.77 0.13
N LEU A 51 1.29 -17.56 -0.07
CA LEU A 51 0.36 -16.94 0.85
C LEU A 51 -1.09 -17.24 0.44
N ALA A 52 -1.88 -17.73 1.37
CA ALA A 52 -3.31 -17.89 1.17
C ALA A 52 -4.00 -16.53 1.41
N PHE A 53 -4.36 -15.85 0.33
CA PHE A 53 -5.15 -14.61 0.39
C PHE A 53 -6.64 -14.94 0.45
N THR A 54 -7.36 -14.30 1.38
CA THR A 54 -8.82 -14.35 1.47
C THR A 54 -9.46 -13.38 0.46
N HIS A 55 -8.80 -12.24 0.21
CA HIS A 55 -9.23 -11.22 -0.74
C HIS A 55 -8.03 -10.64 -1.48
N VAL A 56 -8.24 -10.31 -2.75
CA VAL A 56 -7.28 -9.58 -3.58
C VAL A 56 -8.01 -8.37 -4.17
N LEU A 57 -7.61 -7.19 -3.77
CA LEU A 57 -8.20 -5.92 -4.22
C LEU A 57 -7.20 -5.14 -5.07
N THR A 58 -7.67 -4.55 -6.16
CA THR A 58 -6.81 -3.77 -7.05
C THR A 58 -7.43 -2.43 -7.40
N SER A 59 -6.59 -1.40 -7.49
CA SER A 59 -6.96 -0.14 -8.13
C SER A 59 -7.50 -0.38 -9.54
N PRO A 60 -8.45 0.44 -10.03
CA PRO A 60 -8.95 0.35 -11.41
C PRO A 60 -7.89 0.65 -12.48
N ARG A 61 -6.74 1.25 -12.12
CA ARG A 61 -5.69 1.65 -13.06
C ARG A 61 -4.91 0.46 -13.61
N GLN A 62 -4.65 0.45 -14.94
CA GLN A 62 -3.99 -0.67 -15.62
C GLN A 62 -2.64 -1.04 -14.99
N ARG A 63 -1.83 -0.08 -14.54
CA ARG A 63 -0.53 -0.32 -13.90
C ARG A 63 -0.64 -1.17 -12.63
N ALA A 64 -1.67 -0.95 -11.80
CA ALA A 64 -1.91 -1.74 -10.60
C ALA A 64 -2.48 -3.12 -10.96
N ARG A 65 -3.45 -3.19 -11.87
CA ARG A 65 -4.04 -4.43 -12.37
C ARG A 65 -3.00 -5.32 -13.05
N ARG A 66 -2.14 -4.74 -13.89
CA ARG A 66 -1.06 -5.48 -14.56
C ARG A 66 -0.02 -5.99 -13.55
N THR A 67 0.29 -5.21 -12.51
CA THR A 67 1.15 -5.68 -11.42
C THR A 67 0.53 -6.88 -10.69
N CYS A 68 -0.75 -6.83 -10.38
CA CYS A 68 -1.50 -7.95 -9.79
C CYS A 68 -1.47 -9.20 -10.67
N GLU A 69 -1.69 -9.03 -11.97
CA GLU A 69 -1.66 -10.11 -12.96
C GLU A 69 -0.29 -10.80 -12.98
N LEU A 70 0.78 -10.03 -13.12
CA LEU A 70 2.16 -10.56 -13.19
C LEU A 70 2.62 -11.18 -11.87
N ALA A 71 2.08 -10.70 -10.74
CA ALA A 71 2.25 -11.32 -9.43
C ALA A 71 1.46 -12.64 -9.26
N GLY A 72 0.61 -13.01 -10.23
CA GLY A 72 -0.10 -14.30 -10.26
C GLY A 72 -1.40 -14.35 -9.47
N LEU A 73 -2.01 -13.19 -9.14
CA LEU A 73 -3.21 -13.11 -8.29
C LEU A 73 -4.49 -12.68 -9.01
N THR A 74 -4.48 -12.59 -10.35
CA THR A 74 -5.59 -12.04 -11.16
C THR A 74 -6.93 -12.80 -11.06
N PRO A 75 -6.98 -14.15 -10.99
CA PRO A 75 -8.28 -14.83 -11.10
C PRO A 75 -9.27 -14.48 -9.99
N VAL A 76 -8.77 -13.94 -8.87
CA VAL A 76 -9.56 -13.60 -7.68
C VAL A 76 -9.56 -12.09 -7.37
N ALA A 77 -8.98 -11.26 -8.26
CA ALA A 77 -8.82 -9.83 -8.02
C ALA A 77 -10.15 -9.07 -8.25
N GLU A 78 -10.57 -8.34 -7.23
CA GLU A 78 -11.71 -7.42 -7.25
C GLU A 78 -11.22 -5.99 -7.43
N ILE A 79 -11.92 -5.18 -8.25
CA ILE A 79 -11.61 -3.75 -8.40
C ILE A 79 -12.18 -2.98 -7.21
N GLU A 80 -11.29 -2.27 -6.50
CA GLU A 80 -11.63 -1.38 -5.41
C GLU A 80 -11.33 0.08 -5.81
N PRO A 81 -12.35 0.90 -6.08
CA PRO A 81 -12.16 2.28 -6.53
C PRO A 81 -11.38 3.15 -5.53
N ASP A 82 -11.56 2.93 -4.22
CA ASP A 82 -10.85 3.69 -3.17
C ASP A 82 -9.34 3.39 -3.12
N LEU A 83 -8.85 2.35 -3.85
CA LEU A 83 -7.42 2.11 -4.09
C LEU A 83 -6.81 2.97 -5.20
N SER A 84 -7.57 3.87 -5.84
CA SER A 84 -7.03 4.81 -6.83
C SER A 84 -5.97 5.72 -6.23
N GLU A 85 -5.01 6.17 -7.07
CA GLU A 85 -4.00 7.15 -6.63
C GLU A 85 -4.67 8.50 -6.33
N TRP A 86 -3.93 9.40 -5.70
CA TRP A 86 -4.34 10.80 -5.50
C TRP A 86 -4.78 11.40 -6.84
N ASP A 87 -5.90 12.09 -6.87
CA ASP A 87 -6.31 12.87 -8.02
C ASP A 87 -5.51 14.18 -8.05
N TYR A 88 -4.57 14.27 -8.98
CA TYR A 88 -3.69 15.43 -9.09
C TYR A 88 -4.30 16.61 -9.85
N GLY A 89 -5.50 16.48 -10.44
CA GLY A 89 -6.18 17.55 -11.14
C GLY A 89 -5.27 18.26 -12.15
N ASP A 90 -5.07 19.58 -11.98
CA ASP A 90 -4.22 20.39 -12.87
C ASP A 90 -2.73 20.02 -12.83
N TYR A 91 -2.30 19.28 -11.82
CA TYR A 91 -0.90 18.86 -11.68
C TYR A 91 -0.62 17.46 -12.24
N GLU A 92 -1.63 16.84 -12.85
CA GLU A 92 -1.46 15.55 -13.54
C GLU A 92 -0.35 15.66 -14.60
N GLY A 93 0.59 14.72 -14.60
CA GLY A 93 1.73 14.70 -15.52
C GLY A 93 2.86 15.67 -15.23
N GLN A 94 2.72 16.57 -14.26
CA GLN A 94 3.78 17.49 -13.84
C GLN A 94 4.68 16.85 -12.76
N ARG A 95 5.91 17.34 -12.63
CA ARG A 95 6.81 17.01 -11.53
C ARG A 95 6.68 18.04 -10.41
N SER A 96 6.91 17.62 -9.16
CA SER A 96 6.92 18.56 -8.02
C SER A 96 7.82 19.78 -8.25
N ALA A 97 8.99 19.59 -8.90
CA ALA A 97 9.89 20.70 -9.21
C ALA A 97 9.31 21.70 -10.23
N GLU A 98 8.43 21.26 -11.13
CA GLU A 98 7.73 22.12 -12.09
C GLU A 98 6.65 22.93 -11.39
N ILE A 99 5.85 22.28 -10.54
CA ILE A 99 4.79 22.94 -9.76
C ILE A 99 5.38 24.00 -8.82
N ARG A 100 6.51 23.68 -8.17
CA ARG A 100 7.19 24.58 -7.23
C ARG A 100 7.80 25.83 -7.87
N LYS A 101 7.93 25.90 -9.19
CA LYS A 101 8.29 27.16 -9.87
C LYS A 101 7.22 28.25 -9.67
N GLY A 102 5.95 27.85 -9.63
CA GLY A 102 4.82 28.76 -9.39
C GLY A 102 4.32 28.78 -7.93
N ARG A 103 4.61 27.72 -7.17
CA ARG A 103 4.23 27.55 -5.76
C ARG A 103 5.40 26.91 -4.99
N PRO A 104 6.38 27.69 -4.52
CA PRO A 104 7.66 27.17 -3.99
C PRO A 104 7.50 26.14 -2.85
N ASP A 105 6.55 26.36 -1.95
CA ASP A 105 6.33 25.52 -0.76
C ASP A 105 5.30 24.39 -1.00
N TRP A 106 4.83 24.19 -2.24
CA TRP A 106 3.80 23.23 -2.52
C TRP A 106 4.19 21.80 -2.09
N ASN A 107 3.28 21.18 -1.35
CA ASN A 107 3.35 19.79 -0.91
C ASN A 107 1.96 19.15 -1.06
N VAL A 108 1.86 18.07 -1.83
CA VAL A 108 0.58 17.40 -2.10
C VAL A 108 -0.17 17.01 -0.82
N PHE A 109 0.54 16.58 0.23
CA PHE A 109 -0.06 16.15 1.49
C PHE A 109 -0.63 17.31 2.33
N GLN A 110 -0.19 18.54 2.08
CA GLN A 110 -0.64 19.75 2.79
C GLN A 110 -1.62 20.58 1.95
N ASP A 111 -1.33 20.74 0.66
CA ASP A 111 -2.03 21.67 -0.22
C ASP A 111 -3.06 20.99 -1.12
N GLY A 112 -2.90 19.68 -1.39
CA GLY A 112 -3.68 19.01 -2.43
C GLY A 112 -3.39 19.55 -3.83
N CYS A 113 -4.36 19.36 -4.72
CA CYS A 113 -4.20 19.72 -6.13
C CYS A 113 -5.42 20.52 -6.65
N PRO A 114 -5.21 21.62 -7.41
CA PRO A 114 -6.29 22.37 -8.03
C PRO A 114 -7.12 21.46 -8.95
N ARG A 115 -8.43 21.46 -8.83
CA ARG A 115 -9.40 20.59 -9.53
C ARG A 115 -9.15 19.08 -9.34
N GLY A 116 -8.35 18.71 -8.35
CA GLY A 116 -8.09 17.34 -7.92
C GLY A 116 -8.51 17.14 -6.46
N GLU A 117 -7.96 16.10 -5.80
CA GLU A 117 -8.25 15.84 -4.39
C GLU A 117 -7.53 16.80 -3.46
N THR A 118 -8.25 17.22 -2.43
CA THR A 118 -7.70 17.89 -1.24
C THR A 118 -7.18 16.84 -0.24
N PRO A 119 -6.32 17.23 0.72
CA PRO A 119 -5.89 16.34 1.81
C PRO A 119 -7.05 15.76 2.62
N ALA A 120 -8.14 16.52 2.80
CA ALA A 120 -9.32 16.04 3.51
C ALA A 120 -10.08 14.96 2.72
N GLN A 121 -10.16 15.11 1.39
CA GLN A 121 -10.85 14.14 0.53
C GLN A 121 -10.11 12.80 0.48
N ILE A 122 -8.79 12.81 0.27
CA ILE A 122 -8.02 11.56 0.27
C ILE A 122 -7.97 10.92 1.66
N SER A 123 -7.92 11.72 2.74
CA SER A 123 -8.04 11.21 4.11
C SER A 123 -9.36 10.47 4.31
N GLY A 124 -10.50 11.09 3.92
CA GLY A 124 -11.81 10.47 4.03
C GLY A 124 -11.94 9.19 3.17
N ARG A 125 -11.31 9.15 1.98
CA ARG A 125 -11.26 7.97 1.12
C ARG A 125 -10.44 6.85 1.76
N ALA A 126 -9.29 7.16 2.33
CA ALA A 126 -8.47 6.19 3.06
C ALA A 126 -9.22 5.65 4.30
N ASP A 127 -9.96 6.50 5.02
CA ASP A 127 -10.74 6.07 6.18
C ASP A 127 -11.90 5.14 5.80
N ARG A 128 -12.60 5.40 4.69
CA ARG A 128 -13.63 4.47 4.16
C ARG A 128 -13.03 3.13 3.77
N LEU A 129 -11.87 3.17 3.07
CA LEU A 129 -11.16 1.96 2.69
C LEU A 129 -10.75 1.15 3.94
N ILE A 130 -10.18 1.79 4.96
CA ILE A 130 -9.82 1.15 6.23
C ILE A 130 -11.06 0.52 6.88
N ALA A 131 -12.16 1.24 6.96
CA ALA A 131 -13.40 0.73 7.54
C ALA A 131 -13.89 -0.54 6.81
N ARG A 132 -13.85 -0.56 5.47
CA ARG A 132 -14.14 -1.77 4.67
C ARG A 132 -13.15 -2.89 4.97
N LEU A 133 -11.86 -2.62 4.94
CA LEU A 133 -10.82 -3.64 5.16
C LEU A 133 -10.95 -4.29 6.54
N GLN A 134 -11.35 -3.55 7.56
CA GLN A 134 -11.58 -4.06 8.92
C GLN A 134 -12.76 -5.03 9.04
N THR A 135 -13.62 -5.13 8.04
CA THR A 135 -14.68 -6.16 8.00
C THR A 135 -14.17 -7.50 7.45
N LEU A 136 -12.92 -7.55 6.98
CA LEU A 136 -12.29 -8.72 6.38
C LEU A 136 -11.39 -9.44 7.41
N GLU A 137 -11.07 -10.69 7.12
CA GLU A 137 -10.21 -11.53 7.96
C GLU A 137 -9.10 -12.17 7.13
N GLY A 138 -7.97 -12.51 7.77
CA GLY A 138 -6.84 -13.19 7.14
C GLY A 138 -6.00 -12.26 6.27
N ASN A 139 -5.34 -12.82 5.26
CA ASN A 139 -4.46 -12.06 4.38
C ASN A 139 -5.25 -11.39 3.25
N VAL A 140 -5.12 -10.10 3.10
CA VAL A 140 -5.74 -9.30 2.03
C VAL A 140 -4.63 -8.63 1.22
N ALA A 141 -4.60 -8.87 -0.10
CA ALA A 141 -3.66 -8.20 -1.00
C ALA A 141 -4.29 -6.93 -1.59
N LEU A 142 -3.53 -5.83 -1.59
CA LEU A 142 -3.94 -4.52 -2.08
C LEU A 142 -2.95 -4.03 -3.14
N PHE A 143 -3.35 -4.00 -4.41
CA PHE A 143 -2.51 -3.48 -5.50
C PHE A 143 -2.89 -2.03 -5.81
N ALA A 144 -2.00 -1.08 -5.49
CA ALA A 144 -2.31 0.33 -5.52
C ALA A 144 -1.09 1.22 -5.85
N HIS A 145 -0.99 2.39 -5.21
CA HIS A 145 -0.13 3.49 -5.65
C HIS A 145 0.66 4.09 -4.49
N GLY A 146 1.56 5.04 -4.82
CA GLY A 146 2.52 5.60 -3.87
C GLY A 146 1.91 6.51 -2.83
N GLN A 147 1.23 7.60 -3.24
CA GLN A 147 0.72 8.58 -2.28
C GLN A 147 -0.48 8.05 -1.50
N LEU A 148 -1.39 7.32 -2.18
CA LEU A 148 -2.47 6.64 -1.45
C LEU A 148 -1.90 5.69 -0.39
N GLY A 149 -0.89 4.87 -0.73
CA GLY A 149 -0.29 3.95 0.23
C GLY A 149 0.31 4.64 1.43
N ALA A 150 0.99 5.76 1.21
CA ALA A 150 1.55 6.59 2.28
C ALA A 150 0.45 7.17 3.20
N VAL A 151 -0.64 7.69 2.61
CA VAL A 151 -1.80 8.17 3.38
C VAL A 151 -2.48 7.01 4.13
N LEU A 152 -2.68 5.87 3.46
CA LEU A 152 -3.30 4.70 4.07
C LEU A 152 -2.50 4.21 5.29
N ALA A 153 -1.17 4.17 5.18
CA ALA A 153 -0.30 3.78 6.29
C ALA A 153 -0.38 4.74 7.47
N ALA A 154 -0.34 6.06 7.22
CA ALA A 154 -0.52 7.07 8.27
C ALA A 154 -1.88 6.90 8.97
N ARG A 155 -2.98 6.80 8.20
CA ARG A 155 -4.34 6.62 8.74
C ARG A 155 -4.52 5.29 9.45
N TRP A 156 -3.88 4.22 8.96
CA TRP A 156 -3.90 2.91 9.60
C TRP A 156 -3.42 2.95 11.04
N ILE A 157 -2.30 3.63 11.30
CA ILE A 157 -1.73 3.75 12.65
C ILE A 157 -2.25 4.96 13.44
N GLY A 158 -3.33 5.61 12.96
CA GLY A 158 -4.01 6.70 13.67
C GLY A 158 -3.38 8.09 13.51
N LEU A 159 -2.42 8.26 12.58
CA LEU A 159 -1.83 9.57 12.29
C LEU A 159 -2.69 10.37 11.29
N PRO A 160 -2.59 11.71 11.29
CA PRO A 160 -3.16 12.54 10.24
C PRO A 160 -2.63 12.17 8.84
N ALA A 161 -3.45 12.36 7.79
CA ALA A 161 -3.05 12.02 6.41
C ALA A 161 -1.80 12.77 5.93
N VAL A 162 -1.55 13.99 6.46
CA VAL A 162 -0.34 14.79 6.17
C VAL A 162 0.95 14.06 6.55
N GLU A 163 0.92 13.20 7.56
CA GLU A 163 2.09 12.41 7.97
C GLU A 163 2.50 11.36 6.93
N GLY A 164 1.63 11.07 5.95
CA GLY A 164 1.98 10.27 4.78
C GLY A 164 3.21 10.81 4.03
N GLN A 165 3.50 12.10 4.13
CA GLN A 165 4.71 12.71 3.54
C GLN A 165 6.03 12.06 4.02
N HIS A 166 6.02 11.37 5.15
CA HIS A 166 7.18 10.70 5.75
C HIS A 166 7.30 9.22 5.35
N PHE A 167 6.33 8.67 4.63
CA PHE A 167 6.26 7.26 4.23
C PHE A 167 6.59 7.11 2.74
N LEU A 168 7.84 6.82 2.41
CA LEU A 168 8.25 6.56 1.03
C LEU A 168 7.87 5.14 0.61
N LEU A 169 7.43 5.00 -0.65
CA LEU A 169 7.14 3.73 -1.29
C LEU A 169 7.80 3.69 -2.67
N GLY A 170 8.65 2.70 -2.91
CA GLY A 170 9.24 2.39 -4.22
C GLY A 170 8.26 1.64 -5.12
N THR A 171 8.46 1.67 -6.45
CA THR A 171 7.70 0.83 -7.39
C THR A 171 7.97 -0.65 -7.13
N GLY A 172 6.95 -1.50 -7.30
CA GLY A 172 7.07 -2.94 -7.02
C GLY A 172 7.37 -3.28 -5.56
N SER A 173 7.19 -2.33 -4.61
CA SER A 173 7.43 -2.59 -3.19
C SER A 173 6.24 -3.25 -2.52
N LEU A 174 6.53 -4.04 -1.48
CA LEU A 174 5.57 -4.67 -0.57
C LEU A 174 5.66 -4.03 0.81
N SER A 175 4.51 -3.73 1.39
CA SER A 175 4.36 -3.32 2.80
C SER A 175 3.30 -4.18 3.47
N ILE A 176 3.38 -4.34 4.80
CA ILE A 176 2.39 -5.10 5.57
C ILE A 176 1.88 -4.22 6.71
N LEU A 177 0.57 -4.01 6.72
CA LEU A 177 -0.17 -3.35 7.78
C LEU A 177 -0.96 -4.42 8.52
N SER A 178 -0.92 -4.43 9.84
CA SER A 178 -1.59 -5.45 10.65
C SER A 178 -1.95 -4.92 12.03
N ASP A 179 -2.65 -5.71 12.80
CA ASP A 179 -2.72 -5.52 14.23
C ASP A 179 -1.44 -6.06 14.90
N SER A 180 -1.08 -5.51 16.05
CA SER A 180 0.07 -6.00 16.83
C SER A 180 -0.23 -7.39 17.38
N PRO A 181 0.66 -8.39 17.22
CA PRO A 181 0.45 -9.73 17.78
C PRO A 181 0.31 -9.75 19.30
N SER A 182 1.05 -8.88 20.00
CA SER A 182 1.02 -8.78 21.47
C SER A 182 -0.03 -7.80 22.01
N HIS A 183 -0.54 -6.90 21.15
CA HIS A 183 -1.51 -5.87 21.50
C HIS A 183 -2.53 -5.72 20.34
N PRO A 184 -3.52 -6.64 20.23
CA PRO A 184 -4.45 -6.66 19.08
C PRO A 184 -5.27 -5.37 18.89
N GLU A 185 -5.37 -4.56 19.94
CA GLU A 185 -6.01 -3.23 19.88
C GLU A 185 -5.13 -2.17 19.19
N ARG A 186 -3.87 -2.48 18.88
CA ARG A 186 -2.91 -1.55 18.27
C ARG A 186 -2.62 -1.93 16.85
N ARG A 187 -2.82 -1.01 15.93
CA ARG A 187 -2.43 -1.16 14.53
C ARG A 187 -0.96 -0.80 14.35
N VAL A 188 -0.28 -1.58 13.54
CA VAL A 188 1.16 -1.44 13.29
C VAL A 188 1.48 -1.53 11.80
N ILE A 189 2.65 -1.03 11.44
CA ILE A 189 3.29 -1.27 10.15
C ILE A 189 4.33 -2.37 10.40
N ALA A 190 3.98 -3.60 10.05
CA ALA A 190 4.83 -4.77 10.28
C ALA A 190 6.00 -4.86 9.30
N LEU A 191 5.81 -4.34 8.08
CA LEU A 191 6.83 -4.20 7.04
C LEU A 191 6.55 -2.93 6.24
N TRP A 192 7.60 -2.20 5.87
CA TRP A 192 7.45 -1.02 5.04
C TRP A 192 8.44 -0.98 3.89
N ASN A 193 7.90 -0.74 2.66
CA ASN A 193 8.67 -0.45 1.46
C ASN A 193 9.76 -1.49 1.13
N ALA A 194 9.50 -2.77 1.35
CA ALA A 194 10.42 -3.82 0.97
C ALA A 194 10.43 -3.99 -0.56
N GLY A 195 11.55 -3.65 -1.18
CA GLY A 195 11.74 -3.83 -2.62
C GLY A 195 11.98 -5.30 -2.99
N PRO A 196 11.83 -5.67 -4.29
CA PRO A 196 11.99 -7.04 -4.75
C PRO A 196 13.34 -7.69 -4.38
N ALA A 197 14.42 -6.89 -4.29
CA ALA A 197 15.75 -7.38 -3.92
C ALA A 197 15.96 -7.54 -2.41
N SER A 198 15.12 -6.92 -1.58
CA SER A 198 15.27 -6.90 -0.12
C SER A 198 14.24 -7.76 0.63
N LEU A 199 13.29 -8.36 -0.10
CA LEU A 199 12.30 -9.25 0.51
C LEU A 199 13.00 -10.56 0.94
N PRO A 200 12.93 -10.94 2.23
CA PRO A 200 13.44 -12.23 2.69
C PRO A 200 12.71 -13.37 1.99
N ARG A 201 13.42 -14.44 1.59
CA ARG A 201 12.82 -15.63 0.96
C ARG A 201 11.81 -16.38 1.84
N GLN A 202 11.72 -16.01 3.11
CA GLN A 202 10.80 -16.59 4.10
C GLN A 202 10.06 -15.48 4.83
N PHE A 203 9.09 -14.85 4.16
CA PHE A 203 8.06 -14.13 4.88
C PHE A 203 6.99 -15.14 5.33
N GLN A 204 7.39 -16.02 6.24
CA GLN A 204 6.41 -16.73 7.07
C GLN A 204 5.79 -15.69 8.02
N ALA A 205 4.46 -15.71 8.16
CA ALA A 205 3.79 -14.98 9.24
C ALA A 205 4.59 -15.20 10.53
N PRO A 206 4.85 -14.14 11.34
CA PRO A 206 5.61 -14.31 12.56
C PRO A 206 5.03 -15.50 13.31
N ALA A 207 5.87 -16.52 13.54
CA ALA A 207 5.48 -17.63 14.40
C ALA A 207 5.06 -16.98 15.71
N ILE A 208 3.84 -17.27 16.16
CA ILE A 208 3.38 -16.91 17.50
C ILE A 208 4.42 -17.56 18.41
N LEU A 209 5.35 -16.75 18.94
CA LEU A 209 6.26 -17.24 19.98
C LEU A 209 5.34 -17.69 21.12
N PRO A 210 5.42 -18.95 21.55
CA PRO A 210 4.68 -19.36 22.73
C PRO A 210 5.13 -18.43 23.87
N ASP A 211 4.15 -17.90 24.62
CA ASP A 211 4.37 -17.16 25.83
C ASP A 211 5.48 -17.85 26.63
N ALA A 212 6.51 -17.09 26.99
CA ALA A 212 7.43 -17.50 28.02
C ALA A 212 6.59 -17.56 29.32
N ALA A 213 5.96 -18.72 29.54
CA ALA A 213 5.24 -19.00 30.73
C ALA A 213 6.22 -18.86 31.91
N ASP A 214 5.86 -17.96 32.78
CA ASP A 214 6.33 -17.79 34.15
C ASP A 214 7.10 -18.99 34.71
N ASP A 215 8.41 -18.89 34.73
CA ASP A 215 9.25 -19.61 35.71
C ASP A 215 9.67 -18.62 36.83
N VAL A 216 8.68 -18.20 37.62
CA VAL A 216 8.93 -17.56 38.90
C VAL A 216 8.22 -18.38 39.97
N GLY A 217 8.95 -19.31 40.55
CA GLY A 217 8.45 -19.83 41.79
C GLY A 217 8.90 -21.23 42.13
N ARG A 218 10.14 -21.39 42.62
CA ARG A 218 10.52 -22.30 43.71
C ARG A 218 12.01 -22.17 44.04
N ARG A 219 12.33 -21.25 44.93
CA ARG A 219 13.30 -21.55 46.05
C ARG A 219 13.01 -20.59 47.19
#